data_10b441dffe61b5cc2eb77eb12b832b92
#
_entry.id   10b441dffe61b5cc2eb77eb12b832b92
#
_cell.length_a   1.000
_cell.length_b   1.000
_cell.length_c   1.000
_cell.angle_alpha   90.00
_cell.angle_beta   90.00
_cell.angle_gamma   90.00
#
_symmetry.space_group_name_H-M   'P 1'
#
loop_
_entity.id
_entity.type
_entity.pdbx_description
1 polymer ?
#
loop_
_entity_poly.entity_id
_entity_poly.type
_entity_poly.pdbx_seq_one_letter_code
_entity_poly.pdbx_strand_id
1 'polypeptide(L)'
;FNEMAPRPHNSGHYTIEGCTTNQFRELCRYLLGEPLQEPRLVAPTVMKNILGEDLAAAEAVAAETGAEGAQSPEEGVYVHLYGKSVSKPKRKMGHITFVGMTAGEYDARWRGRFVE
;
A
#
# COMPACT_ATOMS: atom_id res chain seq x y z
N PHE A 1 14.82 -9.35 11.48
CA PHE A 1 13.52 -9.89 11.93
C PHE A 1 12.82 -8.89 12.84
N ASN A 2 11.58 -8.55 12.52
CA ASN A 2 10.80 -7.59 13.30
C ASN A 2 9.57 -8.27 13.92
N GLU A 3 8.74 -8.88 13.08
CA GLU A 3 7.56 -9.62 13.56
C GLU A 3 7.18 -10.69 12.57
N MET A 4 6.30 -11.59 12.98
CA MET A 4 5.77 -12.65 12.12
C MET A 4 4.26 -12.76 12.35
N ALA A 5 3.51 -12.88 11.28
CA ALA A 5 2.08 -13.15 11.33
C ALA A 5 1.78 -14.40 10.49
N PRO A 6 1.04 -15.38 11.02
CA PRO A 6 0.73 -16.62 10.29
C PRO A 6 -0.45 -16.46 9.33
N ARG A 7 -0.60 -15.29 8.74
CA ARG A 7 -1.70 -14.91 7.84
C ARG A 7 -1.32 -13.66 7.07
N PRO A 8 -2.02 -13.32 5.99
CA PRO A 8 -1.85 -12.02 5.35
C PRO A 8 -1.97 -10.90 6.39
N HIS A 9 -1.10 -9.92 6.30
CA HIS A 9 -0.98 -8.86 7.29
C HIS A 9 -0.73 -7.51 6.62
N ASN A 10 -1.19 -6.45 7.25
CA ASN A 10 -1.05 -5.09 6.77
C ASN A 10 0.39 -4.72 6.39
N SER A 11 1.38 -5.19 7.13
CA SER A 11 2.78 -4.91 6.83
C SER A 11 3.22 -5.43 5.45
N GLY A 12 2.48 -6.38 4.87
CA GLY A 12 2.76 -6.92 3.55
C GLY A 12 1.98 -6.27 2.42
N HIS A 13 1.13 -5.29 2.69
CA HIS A 13 0.29 -4.69 1.64
C HIS A 13 1.09 -3.91 0.59
N TYR A 14 2.28 -3.39 0.92
CA TYR A 14 3.12 -2.71 -0.05
C TYR A 14 3.50 -3.61 -1.23
N THR A 15 3.44 -4.93 -1.05
CA THR A 15 3.80 -5.90 -2.08
C THR A 15 2.79 -5.97 -3.22
N ILE A 16 1.56 -5.48 -3.03
CA ILE A 16 0.52 -5.56 -4.06
C ILE A 16 1.00 -4.89 -5.34
N GLU A 17 1.51 -3.67 -5.24
CA GLU A 17 2.05 -2.93 -6.38
C GLU A 17 3.58 -2.83 -6.37
N GLY A 18 4.20 -2.91 -5.20
CA GLY A 18 5.64 -2.73 -5.05
C GLY A 18 6.49 -3.96 -5.37
N CYS A 19 5.89 -5.13 -5.48
CA CYS A 19 6.60 -6.37 -5.74
C CYS A 19 6.02 -7.15 -6.92
N THR A 20 6.77 -8.11 -7.43
CA THR A 20 6.36 -8.97 -8.56
C THR A 20 5.22 -9.90 -8.19
N THR A 21 5.09 -10.24 -6.90
CA THR A 21 3.98 -11.01 -6.36
C THR A 21 3.65 -10.48 -4.97
N ASN A 22 2.57 -10.94 -4.36
CA ASN A 22 2.12 -10.45 -3.07
C ASN A 22 1.57 -11.57 -2.19
N GLN A 23 1.34 -11.25 -0.91
CA GLN A 23 0.88 -12.22 0.06
C GLN A 23 -0.44 -12.90 -0.32
N PHE A 24 -1.34 -12.19 -0.98
CA PHE A 24 -2.64 -12.75 -1.38
C PHE A 24 -2.50 -13.74 -2.53
N ARG A 25 -1.68 -13.41 -3.54
CA ARG A 25 -1.39 -14.31 -4.65
C ARG A 25 -0.69 -15.57 -4.18
N GLU A 26 0.30 -15.42 -3.30
CA GLU A 26 1.04 -16.58 -2.80
C GLU A 26 0.17 -17.49 -1.94
N LEU A 27 -0.75 -16.92 -1.15
CA LEU A 27 -1.72 -17.70 -0.42
C LEU A 27 -2.62 -18.50 -1.38
N CYS A 28 -3.13 -17.84 -2.43
CA CYS A 28 -3.94 -18.52 -3.44
C CYS A 28 -3.18 -19.65 -4.13
N ARG A 29 -1.91 -19.42 -4.50
CA ARG A 29 -1.07 -20.47 -5.09
C ARG A 29 -0.91 -21.65 -4.16
N TYR A 30 -0.63 -21.38 -2.89
CA TYR A 30 -0.50 -22.42 -1.88
C TYR A 30 -1.77 -23.27 -1.79
N LEU A 31 -2.92 -22.62 -1.69
CA LEU A 31 -4.20 -23.33 -1.57
C LEU A 31 -4.57 -24.12 -2.81
N LEU A 32 -4.12 -23.69 -3.99
CA LEU A 32 -4.36 -24.37 -5.26
C LEU A 32 -3.30 -25.42 -5.59
N GLY A 33 -2.28 -25.55 -4.75
CA GLY A 33 -1.18 -26.49 -5.01
C GLY A 33 -0.23 -26.05 -6.11
N GLU A 34 -0.22 -24.76 -6.45
CA GLU A 34 0.68 -24.21 -7.46
C GLU A 34 2.03 -23.84 -6.85
N PRO A 35 3.12 -23.84 -7.66
CA PRO A 35 4.43 -23.43 -7.17
C PRO A 35 4.41 -21.98 -6.65
N LEU A 36 5.03 -21.76 -5.50
CA LEU A 36 5.17 -20.41 -4.95
C LEU A 36 6.25 -19.64 -5.72
N GLN A 37 6.06 -18.33 -5.82
CA GLN A 37 7.02 -17.45 -6.45
C GLN A 37 7.72 -16.60 -5.39
N GLU A 38 8.99 -16.31 -5.62
CA GLU A 38 9.76 -15.44 -4.75
C GLU A 38 9.40 -13.98 -5.06
N PRO A 39 8.96 -13.19 -4.06
CA PRO A 39 8.66 -11.78 -4.30
C PRO A 39 9.94 -10.97 -4.51
N ARG A 40 9.90 -10.07 -5.49
CA ARG A 40 11.00 -9.15 -5.79
C ARG A 40 10.44 -7.74 -5.83
N LEU A 41 11.13 -6.80 -5.21
CA LEU A 41 10.77 -5.40 -5.25
C LEU A 41 10.96 -4.86 -6.67
N VAL A 42 9.92 -4.26 -7.25
CA VAL A 42 10.00 -3.71 -8.62
C VAL A 42 10.68 -2.34 -8.63
N ALA A 43 10.58 -1.58 -7.55
CA ALA A 43 11.17 -0.26 -7.39
C ALA A 43 11.14 0.12 -5.90
N PRO A 44 11.89 1.15 -5.46
CA PRO A 44 11.75 1.66 -4.10
C PRO A 44 10.28 1.98 -3.83
N THR A 45 9.76 1.55 -2.69
CA THR A 45 8.34 1.63 -2.37
C THR A 45 8.13 2.11 -0.94
N VAL A 46 7.18 3.01 -0.77
CA VAL A 46 6.73 3.49 0.54
C VAL A 46 5.25 3.19 0.67
N MET A 47 4.84 2.65 1.81
CA MET A 47 3.43 2.45 2.11
C MET A 47 3.04 3.30 3.31
N LYS A 48 1.96 4.05 3.18
CA LYS A 48 1.39 4.86 4.25
C LYS A 48 0.05 4.27 4.66
N ASN A 49 -0.08 3.85 5.90
CA ASN A 49 -1.37 3.46 6.46
C ASN A 49 -2.23 4.71 6.63
N ILE A 50 -3.48 4.63 6.22
CA ILE A 50 -4.44 5.72 6.35
C ILE A 50 -5.33 5.43 7.56
N LEU A 51 -5.14 6.22 8.59
CA LEU A 51 -5.99 6.17 9.79
C LEU A 51 -7.18 7.08 9.61
N GLY A 52 -8.16 6.99 10.49
CA GLY A 52 -9.38 7.78 10.38
C GLY A 52 -9.14 9.29 10.24
N GLU A 53 -8.11 9.83 10.91
CA GLU A 53 -7.73 11.24 10.83
C GLU A 53 -7.30 11.66 9.42
N ASP A 54 -6.76 10.72 8.64
CA ASP A 54 -6.18 10.99 7.33
C ASP A 54 -7.09 10.60 6.17
N LEU A 55 -8.32 10.16 6.44
CA LEU A 55 -9.23 9.69 5.41
C LEU A 55 -9.50 10.76 4.33
N ALA A 56 -9.78 11.98 4.75
CA ALA A 56 -10.04 13.09 3.82
C ALA A 56 -8.81 13.39 2.96
N ALA A 57 -7.61 13.36 3.54
CA ALA A 57 -6.38 13.55 2.80
C ALA A 57 -6.16 12.43 1.78
N ALA A 58 -6.46 11.19 2.15
CA ALA A 58 -6.36 10.05 1.24
C ALA A 58 -7.35 10.14 0.08
N GLU A 59 -8.57 10.59 0.35
CA GLU A 59 -9.58 10.82 -0.70
C GLU A 59 -9.12 11.90 -1.67
N ALA A 60 -8.48 12.96 -1.16
CA ALA A 60 -7.92 14.01 -2.01
C ALA A 60 -6.80 13.48 -2.91
N VAL A 61 -5.92 12.64 -2.37
CA VAL A 61 -4.86 11.99 -3.15
C VAL A 61 -5.48 11.10 -4.23
N ALA A 62 -6.51 10.33 -3.89
CA ALA A 62 -7.19 9.47 -4.85
C ALA A 62 -7.79 10.29 -6.00
N ALA A 63 -8.38 11.44 -5.71
CA ALA A 63 -8.95 12.33 -6.71
C ALA A 63 -7.86 12.93 -7.61
N GLU A 64 -6.71 13.31 -7.05
CA GLU A 64 -5.59 13.88 -7.82
C GLU A 64 -4.92 12.85 -8.72
N THR A 65 -4.74 11.62 -8.22
CA THR A 65 -4.02 10.58 -8.96
C THR A 65 -4.95 9.77 -9.86
N GLY A 66 -6.21 9.56 -9.45
CA GLY A 66 -7.25 8.94 -10.25
C GLY A 66 -6.78 7.90 -11.27
N ALA A 67 -7.21 8.06 -12.53
CA ALA A 67 -6.79 7.17 -13.62
C ALA A 67 -5.33 7.38 -14.05
N GLU A 68 -4.71 8.48 -13.62
CA GLU A 68 -3.32 8.81 -13.93
C GLU A 68 -2.35 8.30 -12.85
N GLY A 69 -2.87 7.72 -11.77
CA GLY A 69 -2.06 7.28 -10.65
C GLY A 69 -1.01 6.24 -11.00
N ALA A 70 -1.32 5.36 -11.94
CA ALA A 70 -0.41 4.33 -12.41
C ALA A 70 0.30 4.78 -13.68
N GLN A 71 1.46 5.36 -13.56
CA GLN A 71 2.27 5.82 -14.69
C GLN A 71 2.95 4.65 -15.40
N SER A 72 3.47 3.70 -14.63
CA SER A 72 4.15 2.52 -15.12
C SER A 72 4.22 1.48 -13.98
N PRO A 73 4.59 0.21 -14.27
CA PRO A 73 4.78 -0.76 -13.20
C PRO A 73 5.83 -0.37 -12.16
N GLU A 74 6.75 0.51 -12.52
CA GLU A 74 7.86 0.93 -11.66
C GLU A 74 7.63 2.28 -10.99
N GLU A 75 6.51 2.93 -11.29
CA GLU A 75 6.20 4.25 -10.74
C GLU A 75 4.69 4.43 -10.66
N GLY A 76 4.19 4.87 -9.52
CA GLY A 76 2.77 5.16 -9.37
C GLY A 76 2.37 5.38 -7.93
N VAL A 77 1.17 5.92 -7.75
CA VAL A 77 0.53 6.13 -6.45
C VAL A 77 -0.76 5.33 -6.44
N TYR A 78 -0.89 4.42 -5.49
CA TYR A 78 -2.03 3.50 -5.43
C TYR A 78 -2.76 3.66 -4.10
N VAL A 79 -4.00 4.15 -4.17
CA VAL A 79 -4.83 4.39 -2.98
C VAL A 79 -5.82 3.24 -2.81
N HIS A 80 -5.76 2.59 -1.66
CA HIS A 80 -6.67 1.51 -1.30
C HIS A 80 -7.48 1.94 -0.08
N LEU A 81 -8.77 2.18 -0.27
CA LEU A 81 -9.69 2.50 0.82
C LEU A 81 -10.54 1.25 1.10
N TYR A 82 -10.67 0.91 2.36
CA TYR A 82 -11.30 -0.38 2.74
C TYR A 82 -12.83 -0.32 2.81
N GLY A 83 -13.42 0.84 2.58
CA GLY A 83 -14.87 0.97 2.53
C GLY A 83 -15.57 0.76 3.87
N LYS A 84 -14.87 0.98 4.98
CA LYS A 84 -15.46 0.84 6.30
C LYS A 84 -16.52 1.90 6.53
N SER A 85 -17.69 1.51 7.03
CA SER A 85 -18.83 2.40 7.22
C SER A 85 -18.63 3.46 8.30
N VAL A 86 -17.75 3.20 9.28
CA VAL A 86 -17.50 4.12 10.39
C VAL A 86 -16.01 4.47 10.43
N SER A 87 -15.71 5.76 10.26
CA SER A 87 -14.37 6.29 10.44
C SER A 87 -14.17 6.62 11.92
N LYS A 88 -13.07 6.17 12.49
CA LYS A 88 -12.68 6.47 13.86
C LYS A 88 -11.20 6.87 13.89
N PRO A 89 -10.80 7.78 14.80
CA PRO A 89 -9.39 8.08 15.01
C PRO A 89 -8.59 6.80 15.26
N LYS A 90 -7.40 6.72 14.66
CA LYS A 90 -6.47 5.59 14.76
C LYS A 90 -6.97 4.27 14.18
N ARG A 91 -8.17 4.23 13.60
CA ARG A 91 -8.63 3.04 12.88
C ARG A 91 -8.02 3.04 11.48
N LYS A 92 -7.49 1.89 11.06
CA LYS A 92 -6.96 1.74 9.70
C LYS A 92 -8.11 1.73 8.70
N MET A 93 -8.21 2.79 7.91
CA MET A 93 -9.27 2.98 6.91
C MET A 93 -8.80 2.64 5.50
N GLY A 94 -7.50 2.50 5.30
CA GLY A 94 -6.93 2.18 4.01
C GLY A 94 -5.42 2.26 4.04
N HIS A 95 -4.81 2.25 2.87
CA HIS A 95 -3.38 2.53 2.73
C HIS A 95 -3.11 3.14 1.35
N ILE A 96 -1.98 3.81 1.22
CA ILE A 96 -1.48 4.34 -0.04
C ILE A 96 -0.10 3.74 -0.27
N THR A 97 0.13 3.19 -1.45
CA THR A 97 1.44 2.68 -1.85
C THR A 97 2.04 3.60 -2.90
N PHE A 98 3.24 4.09 -2.62
CA PHE A 98 4.01 4.94 -3.52
C PHE A 98 5.13 4.09 -4.11
N VAL A 99 5.01 3.71 -5.37
CA VAL A 99 6.00 2.91 -6.08
C VAL A 99 6.94 3.85 -6.85
N GLY A 100 8.22 3.57 -6.84
CA GLY A 100 9.22 4.41 -7.47
C GLY A 100 9.59 5.62 -6.63
N MET A 101 9.47 5.51 -5.30
CA MET A 101 9.70 6.62 -4.38
C MET A 101 10.50 6.14 -3.17
N THR A 102 11.56 6.85 -2.84
CA THR A 102 12.33 6.59 -1.62
C THR A 102 11.65 7.22 -0.40
N ALA A 103 12.04 6.78 0.79
CA ALA A 103 11.52 7.36 2.03
C ALA A 103 11.79 8.87 2.11
N GLY A 104 12.96 9.32 1.64
CA GLY A 104 13.31 10.74 1.62
C GLY A 104 12.42 11.55 0.68
N GLU A 105 12.12 11.02 -0.48
CA GLU A 105 11.22 11.67 -1.44
C GLU A 105 9.79 11.74 -0.89
N TYR A 106 9.33 10.68 -0.24
CA TYR A 106 8.03 10.67 0.43
C TYR A 106 7.96 11.75 1.52
N ASP A 107 8.99 11.81 2.36
CA ASP A 107 9.04 12.81 3.44
C ASP A 107 8.98 14.23 2.89
N ALA A 108 9.68 14.49 1.78
CA ALA A 108 9.72 15.83 1.18
C ALA A 108 8.41 16.24 0.49
N ARG A 109 7.71 15.28 -0.14
CA ARG A 109 6.56 15.58 -1.01
C ARG A 109 5.21 15.28 -0.39
N TRP A 110 5.10 14.24 0.43
CA TRP A 110 3.81 13.70 0.84
C TRP A 110 3.53 13.69 2.32
N ARG A 111 4.56 13.53 3.14
CA ARG A 111 4.36 13.36 4.58
C ARG A 111 3.55 14.49 5.21
N GLY A 112 3.80 15.74 4.80
CA GLY A 112 3.10 16.91 5.35
C GLY A 112 1.61 16.97 5.05
N ARG A 113 1.11 16.12 4.16
CA ARG A 113 -0.32 16.06 3.81
C ARG A 113 -1.13 15.21 4.78
N PHE A 114 -0.47 14.49 5.67
CA PHE A 114 -1.10 13.59 6.63
C PHE A 114 -0.81 14.01 8.06
N VAL A 115 -1.73 13.66 8.97
CA VAL A 115 -1.60 13.96 10.41
C VAL A 115 -0.46 13.16 11.04
N GLU A 116 -0.25 11.95 10.56
CA GLU A 116 0.75 11.02 11.09
C GLU A 116 2.02 11.00 10.25
#